data_b763a3b2aa6ffa3131110f279494a724
#
_entry.id   b763a3b2aa6ffa3131110f279494a724
#
_cell.length_a   1.000
_cell.length_b   1.000
_cell.length_c   1.000
_cell.angle_alpha   90.00
_cell.angle_beta   90.00
_cell.angle_gamma   90.00
#
_symmetry.space_group_name_H-M   'P 1'
#
loop_
_entity.id
_entity.type
_entity.pdbx_description
1 polymer ?
#
loop_
_entity_poly.entity_id
_entity_poly.type
_entity_poly.pdbx_seq_one_letter_code
_entity_poly.pdbx_strand_id
1 'polypeptide(L)'
;MEKQQSIADIEYANRKRKTKRDEFLGIMEEVIPWDEWTALVEPYYPGGKRGRPPRGVETMLRMYLLANWFNLSDEGVEDAIYDSYAFRKFMRVDFLGEEQVPDATTLCKFRKLLNDNGITKLLFETIRAFLDRHGKLMHGGTIVDATIIEAPTSTKNAEKQRDPEMHQVKKGSEWQFGERLHIGVDAGTGYVHSMEVTAANTGERDVVPLLIRPDDEVVYADAGYTGLAKRPEIQADAHLSQIEYRTNTRNRLHWKTQAPGFDWDRSIEYQKSRVRSKVEYVFLIIKRLFGYRKVRYRGLVKNQTHAFILGSCANLFMLAQSGWCMGDGLD
;
A
#
# COMPACT_ATOMS: atom_id res chain seq x y z
N MET A 1 33.35 2.72 -10.02
CA MET A 1 33.56 3.13 -11.42
C MET A 1 32.44 4.09 -11.78
N GLU A 2 32.76 5.35 -12.06
CA GLU A 2 31.77 6.31 -12.56
C GLU A 2 31.23 5.79 -13.91
N LYS A 3 29.91 5.59 -14.01
CA LYS A 3 29.28 5.20 -15.28
C LYS A 3 29.43 6.37 -16.25
N GLN A 4 30.00 6.10 -17.43
CA GLN A 4 30.13 7.05 -18.51
C GLN A 4 28.70 7.52 -18.90
N GLN A 5 28.44 8.82 -18.84
CA GLN A 5 27.16 9.40 -19.23
C GLN A 5 26.88 9.16 -20.71
N SER A 6 25.72 8.63 -21.03
CA SER A 6 25.31 8.48 -22.42
C SER A 6 24.89 9.83 -23.03
N ILE A 7 24.93 9.94 -24.36
CA ILE A 7 24.43 11.14 -25.08
C ILE A 7 22.96 11.41 -24.70
N ALA A 8 22.16 10.37 -24.53
CA ALA A 8 20.77 10.48 -24.09
C ALA A 8 20.64 11.05 -22.65
N ASP A 9 21.59 10.75 -21.77
CA ASP A 9 21.62 11.33 -20.42
C ASP A 9 21.88 12.84 -20.45
N ILE A 10 22.81 13.25 -21.33
CA ILE A 10 23.16 14.67 -21.52
C ILE A 10 21.99 15.43 -22.14
N GLU A 11 21.31 14.89 -23.16
CA GLU A 11 20.14 15.50 -23.77
C GLU A 11 18.99 15.61 -22.75
N TYR A 12 18.79 14.57 -21.92
CA TYR A 12 17.74 14.58 -20.92
C TYR A 12 18.04 15.56 -19.78
N ALA A 13 19.30 15.67 -19.35
CA ALA A 13 19.72 16.62 -18.34
C ALA A 13 19.56 18.09 -18.76
N ASN A 14 19.73 18.38 -20.06
CA ASN A 14 19.60 19.73 -20.63
C ASN A 14 18.14 20.16 -20.88
N ARG A 15 17.15 19.34 -20.57
CA ARG A 15 15.73 19.72 -20.74
C ARG A 15 15.36 20.84 -19.76
N LYS A 16 14.60 21.83 -20.23
CA LYS A 16 14.12 22.97 -19.44
C LYS A 16 13.18 22.56 -18.30
N ARG A 17 12.58 21.36 -18.36
CA ARG A 17 11.60 20.87 -17.37
C ARG A 17 11.81 19.39 -17.09
N LYS A 18 11.88 19.03 -15.82
CA LYS A 18 11.71 17.66 -15.35
C LYS A 18 10.22 17.25 -15.45
N THR A 19 9.94 16.00 -15.79
CA THR A 19 8.58 15.49 -15.76
C THR A 19 8.20 15.14 -14.31
N LYS A 20 6.93 15.24 -13.95
CA LYS A 20 6.45 14.79 -12.62
C LYS A 20 6.81 13.34 -12.31
N ARG A 21 6.92 12.51 -13.34
CA ARG A 21 7.36 11.12 -13.21
C ARG A 21 8.84 11.02 -12.83
N ASP A 22 9.70 11.80 -13.45
CA ASP A 22 11.13 11.83 -13.13
C ASP A 22 11.39 12.39 -11.72
N GLU A 23 10.64 13.43 -11.33
CA GLU A 23 10.67 13.97 -9.97
C GLU A 23 10.26 12.91 -8.94
N PHE A 24 9.12 12.24 -9.17
CA PHE A 24 8.62 11.17 -8.29
C PHE A 24 9.63 10.02 -8.17
N LEU A 25 10.16 9.53 -9.29
CA LEU A 25 11.11 8.41 -9.27
C LEU A 25 12.44 8.81 -8.64
N GLY A 26 12.87 10.08 -8.79
CA GLY A 26 14.05 10.59 -8.10
C GLY A 26 13.90 10.59 -6.59
N ILE A 27 12.73 11.00 -6.08
CA ILE A 27 12.43 10.96 -4.64
C ILE A 27 12.35 9.50 -4.15
N MET A 28 11.69 8.61 -4.91
CA MET A 28 11.61 7.19 -4.55
C MET A 28 12.99 6.52 -4.51
N GLU A 29 13.91 6.93 -5.37
CA GLU A 29 15.31 6.47 -5.34
C GLU A 29 15.99 6.75 -4.00
N GLU A 30 15.70 7.90 -3.39
CA GLU A 30 16.31 8.36 -2.15
C GLU A 30 15.65 7.78 -0.89
N VAL A 31 14.33 7.48 -0.93
CA VAL A 31 13.59 7.03 0.27
C VAL A 31 13.46 5.52 0.40
N ILE A 32 13.75 4.75 -0.65
CA ILE A 32 13.66 3.29 -0.59
C ILE A 32 14.95 2.71 0.01
N PRO A 33 14.85 1.86 1.06
CA PRO A 33 15.99 1.18 1.65
C PRO A 33 16.46 -0.01 0.77
N TRP A 34 17.10 0.30 -0.36
CA TRP A 34 17.44 -0.69 -1.39
C TRP A 34 18.27 -1.85 -0.84
N ASP A 35 19.26 -1.58 0.00
CA ASP A 35 20.15 -2.60 0.57
C ASP A 35 19.38 -3.56 1.49
N GLU A 36 18.51 -3.01 2.38
CA GLU A 36 17.68 -3.81 3.28
C GLU A 36 16.68 -4.67 2.47
N TRP A 37 16.02 -4.09 1.47
CA TRP A 37 15.05 -4.79 0.65
C TRP A 37 15.68 -5.86 -0.23
N THR A 38 16.87 -5.59 -0.78
CA THR A 38 17.64 -6.55 -1.57
C THR A 38 18.07 -7.73 -0.70
N ALA A 39 18.60 -7.46 0.49
CA ALA A 39 19.02 -8.49 1.45
C ALA A 39 17.87 -9.42 1.89
N LEU A 40 16.63 -8.91 1.97
CA LEU A 40 15.45 -9.74 2.27
C LEU A 40 15.07 -10.70 1.13
N VAL A 41 15.34 -10.33 -0.11
CA VAL A 41 15.00 -11.14 -1.30
C VAL A 41 16.09 -12.15 -1.65
N GLU A 42 17.37 -11.76 -1.51
CA GLU A 42 18.54 -12.54 -1.95
C GLU A 42 18.53 -14.02 -1.50
N PRO A 43 18.19 -14.38 -0.24
CA PRO A 43 18.20 -15.77 0.21
C PRO A 43 17.28 -16.71 -0.59
N TYR A 44 16.25 -16.15 -1.20
CA TYR A 44 15.25 -16.88 -1.99
C TYR A 44 15.52 -16.79 -3.49
N TYR A 45 16.45 -15.93 -3.91
CA TYR A 45 16.68 -15.65 -5.31
C TYR A 45 17.62 -16.70 -5.96
N PRO A 46 17.35 -17.12 -7.22
CA PRO A 46 18.16 -18.15 -7.87
C PRO A 46 19.63 -17.76 -8.02
N GLY A 47 20.55 -18.62 -7.59
CA GLY A 47 21.98 -18.35 -7.61
C GLY A 47 22.71 -18.51 -8.96
N GLY A 48 22.01 -18.66 -10.07
CA GLY A 48 22.58 -18.62 -11.42
C GLY A 48 23.68 -19.64 -11.76
N LYS A 49 23.68 -20.82 -11.15
CA LYS A 49 24.75 -21.83 -11.32
C LYS A 49 24.81 -22.48 -12.73
N ARG A 50 23.75 -22.43 -13.52
CA ARG A 50 23.67 -22.99 -14.88
C ARG A 50 22.77 -22.12 -15.76
N GLY A 51 23.19 -21.86 -17.01
CA GLY A 51 22.44 -21.07 -17.98
C GLY A 51 22.70 -19.57 -17.90
N ARG A 52 21.78 -18.75 -18.46
CA ARG A 52 21.88 -17.27 -18.40
C ARG A 52 21.79 -16.79 -16.96
N PRO A 53 22.70 -15.92 -16.49
CA PRO A 53 22.63 -15.37 -15.14
C PRO A 53 21.27 -14.71 -14.89
N PRO A 54 20.69 -14.86 -13.69
CA PRO A 54 19.48 -14.13 -13.32
C PRO A 54 19.73 -12.63 -13.30
N ARG A 55 18.69 -11.84 -13.54
CA ARG A 55 18.77 -10.39 -13.36
C ARG A 55 19.01 -10.06 -11.89
N GLY A 56 19.67 -8.94 -11.61
CA GLY A 56 19.90 -8.51 -10.25
C GLY A 56 18.60 -8.32 -9.46
N VAL A 57 18.61 -8.66 -8.18
CA VAL A 57 17.43 -8.54 -7.29
C VAL A 57 16.90 -7.10 -7.28
N GLU A 58 17.79 -6.11 -7.16
CA GLU A 58 17.43 -4.70 -7.17
C GLU A 58 16.73 -4.30 -8.48
N THR A 59 17.24 -4.75 -9.64
CA THR A 59 16.61 -4.51 -10.93
C THR A 59 15.18 -5.06 -10.98
N MET A 60 14.97 -6.26 -10.44
CA MET A 60 13.63 -6.87 -10.39
C MET A 60 12.69 -6.15 -9.42
N LEU A 61 13.19 -5.71 -8.27
CA LEU A 61 12.42 -4.87 -7.34
C LEU A 61 12.00 -3.55 -7.99
N ARG A 62 12.92 -2.88 -8.70
CA ARG A 62 12.64 -1.64 -9.44
C ARG A 62 11.53 -1.82 -10.47
N MET A 63 11.62 -2.87 -11.29
CA MET A 63 10.59 -3.19 -12.27
C MET A 63 9.24 -3.50 -11.61
N TYR A 64 9.24 -4.26 -10.52
CA TYR A 64 8.04 -4.59 -9.76
C TYR A 64 7.38 -3.33 -9.17
N LEU A 65 8.16 -2.40 -8.63
CA LEU A 65 7.66 -1.13 -8.11
C LEU A 65 7.06 -0.25 -9.21
N LEU A 66 7.72 -0.14 -10.37
CA LEU A 66 7.17 0.59 -11.53
C LEU A 66 5.80 0.02 -11.94
N ALA A 67 5.67 -1.31 -12.02
CA ALA A 67 4.40 -1.95 -12.34
C ALA A 67 3.29 -1.59 -11.33
N ASN A 68 3.63 -1.48 -10.03
CA ASN A 68 2.67 -1.15 -8.99
C ASN A 68 2.32 0.35 -8.95
N TRP A 69 3.30 1.25 -8.98
CA TRP A 69 3.05 2.70 -8.92
C TRP A 69 2.27 3.24 -10.11
N PHE A 70 2.54 2.70 -11.31
CA PHE A 70 1.93 3.17 -12.55
C PHE A 70 0.81 2.28 -13.06
N ASN A 71 0.39 1.29 -12.27
CA ASN A 71 -0.69 0.34 -12.61
C ASN A 71 -0.50 -0.32 -13.98
N LEU A 72 0.72 -0.76 -14.29
CA LEU A 72 1.06 -1.37 -15.56
C LEU A 72 0.95 -2.90 -15.49
N SER A 73 0.54 -3.54 -16.59
CA SER A 73 0.65 -4.99 -16.75
C SER A 73 2.12 -5.41 -16.83
N ASP A 74 2.39 -6.70 -16.74
CA ASP A 74 3.76 -7.22 -16.84
C ASP A 74 4.40 -6.88 -18.22
N GLU A 75 3.65 -6.99 -19.29
CA GLU A 75 4.06 -6.57 -20.64
C GLU A 75 4.13 -5.03 -20.74
N GLY A 76 3.12 -4.35 -20.18
CA GLY A 76 3.07 -2.89 -20.24
C GLY A 76 4.20 -2.18 -19.47
N VAL A 77 4.75 -2.78 -18.41
CA VAL A 77 5.92 -2.19 -17.71
C VAL A 77 7.20 -2.42 -18.52
N GLU A 78 7.34 -3.57 -19.18
CA GLU A 78 8.45 -3.85 -20.09
C GLU A 78 8.48 -2.80 -21.22
N ASP A 79 7.37 -2.62 -21.96
CA ASP A 79 7.23 -1.61 -23.02
C ASP A 79 7.50 -0.19 -22.49
N ALA A 80 6.94 0.15 -21.32
CA ALA A 80 7.10 1.48 -20.74
C ALA A 80 8.57 1.78 -20.35
N ILE A 81 9.37 0.77 -20.00
CA ILE A 81 10.80 0.94 -19.72
C ILE A 81 11.55 1.22 -21.04
N TYR A 82 11.17 0.58 -22.16
CA TYR A 82 11.77 0.88 -23.46
C TYR A 82 11.41 2.29 -23.93
N ASP A 83 10.20 2.75 -23.72
CA ASP A 83 9.70 4.04 -24.22
C ASP A 83 10.08 5.24 -23.33
N SER A 84 10.19 5.05 -22.01
CA SER A 84 10.36 6.13 -21.06
C SER A 84 11.79 6.24 -20.55
N TYR A 85 12.45 7.35 -20.86
CA TYR A 85 13.78 7.63 -20.29
C TYR A 85 13.77 7.66 -18.75
N ALA A 86 12.73 8.23 -18.10
CA ALA A 86 12.63 8.27 -16.67
C ALA A 86 12.57 6.86 -16.04
N PHE A 87 11.89 5.91 -16.72
CA PHE A 87 11.85 4.52 -16.26
C PHE A 87 13.19 3.83 -16.44
N ARG A 88 13.86 4.01 -17.60
CA ARG A 88 15.21 3.47 -17.83
C ARG A 88 16.20 3.95 -16.80
N LYS A 89 16.19 5.25 -16.51
CA LYS A 89 17.04 5.87 -15.49
C LYS A 89 16.78 5.24 -14.10
N PHE A 90 15.52 5.10 -13.71
CA PHE A 90 15.15 4.45 -12.44
C PHE A 90 15.53 2.97 -12.42
N MET A 91 15.39 2.26 -13.52
CA MET A 91 15.83 0.87 -13.67
C MET A 91 17.35 0.70 -13.69
N ARG A 92 18.11 1.79 -13.86
CA ARG A 92 19.57 1.79 -14.05
C ARG A 92 20.01 0.89 -15.22
N VAL A 93 19.19 0.78 -16.27
CA VAL A 93 19.47 0.00 -17.49
C VAL A 93 20.14 0.90 -18.51
N ASP A 94 21.30 0.44 -19.00
CA ASP A 94 22.05 1.10 -20.08
C ASP A 94 22.01 0.25 -21.36
N PHE A 95 21.28 0.71 -22.37
CA PHE A 95 21.20 0.01 -23.66
C PHE A 95 22.49 0.07 -24.48
N LEU A 96 23.40 1.03 -24.19
CA LEU A 96 24.70 1.07 -24.83
C LEU A 96 25.62 -0.07 -24.37
N GLY A 97 25.39 -0.57 -23.11
CA GLY A 97 26.06 -1.72 -22.56
C GLY A 97 25.40 -3.07 -22.89
N GLU A 98 24.54 -3.14 -23.90
CA GLU A 98 23.77 -4.35 -24.27
C GLU A 98 22.86 -4.90 -23.16
N GLU A 99 22.58 -4.12 -22.11
CA GLU A 99 21.66 -4.50 -21.08
C GLU A 99 20.22 -4.52 -21.63
N GLN A 100 19.53 -5.63 -21.40
CA GLN A 100 18.14 -5.80 -21.80
C GLN A 100 17.21 -5.66 -20.59
N VAL A 101 16.04 -5.08 -20.82
CA VAL A 101 14.95 -5.05 -19.83
C VAL A 101 14.55 -6.50 -19.49
N PRO A 102 14.27 -6.82 -18.19
CA PRO A 102 13.66 -8.09 -17.86
C PRO A 102 12.30 -8.23 -18.54
N ASP A 103 12.01 -9.41 -19.09
CA ASP A 103 10.74 -9.67 -19.75
C ASP A 103 9.58 -9.87 -18.76
N ALA A 104 8.34 -9.78 -19.27
CA ALA A 104 7.11 -9.98 -18.51
C ALA A 104 7.07 -11.34 -17.77
N THR A 105 7.62 -12.40 -18.39
CA THR A 105 7.69 -13.74 -17.78
C THR A 105 8.63 -13.76 -16.57
N THR A 106 9.76 -13.07 -16.67
CA THR A 106 10.73 -12.92 -15.57
C THR A 106 10.11 -12.15 -14.42
N LEU A 107 9.38 -11.06 -14.68
CA LEU A 107 8.64 -10.32 -13.66
C LEU A 107 7.56 -11.18 -12.99
N CYS A 108 6.82 -11.98 -13.77
CA CYS A 108 5.83 -12.92 -13.24
C CYS A 108 6.47 -13.97 -12.29
N LYS A 109 7.61 -14.54 -12.65
CA LYS A 109 8.38 -15.47 -11.81
C LYS A 109 8.89 -14.79 -10.54
N PHE A 110 9.40 -13.57 -10.66
CA PHE A 110 9.84 -12.78 -9.50
C PHE A 110 8.70 -12.52 -8.53
N ARG A 111 7.55 -12.07 -9.01
CA ARG A 111 6.35 -11.88 -8.18
C ARG A 111 5.90 -13.18 -7.51
N LYS A 112 5.95 -14.32 -8.23
CA LYS A 112 5.65 -15.62 -7.65
C LYS A 112 6.60 -15.95 -6.48
N LEU A 113 7.89 -15.69 -6.65
CA LEU A 113 8.90 -15.87 -5.59
C LEU A 113 8.57 -15.02 -4.36
N LEU A 114 8.23 -13.73 -4.55
CA LEU A 114 7.83 -12.85 -3.45
C LEU A 114 6.58 -13.37 -2.71
N ASN A 115 5.59 -13.85 -3.46
CA ASN A 115 4.35 -14.37 -2.92
C ASN A 115 4.57 -15.68 -2.13
N ASP A 116 5.26 -16.63 -2.73
CA ASP A 116 5.47 -17.96 -2.15
C ASP A 116 6.27 -17.91 -0.83
N ASN A 117 7.09 -16.88 -0.65
CA ASN A 117 7.94 -16.71 0.53
C ASN A 117 7.47 -15.56 1.46
N GLY A 118 6.32 -14.94 1.21
CA GLY A 118 5.78 -13.86 2.05
C GLY A 118 6.66 -12.61 2.12
N ILE A 119 7.55 -12.39 1.16
CA ILE A 119 8.57 -11.35 1.19
C ILE A 119 7.95 -9.95 1.21
N THR A 120 6.83 -9.72 0.52
CA THR A 120 6.19 -8.39 0.51
C THR A 120 5.72 -7.94 1.89
N LYS A 121 5.35 -8.87 2.77
CA LYS A 121 5.07 -8.59 4.17
C LYS A 121 6.33 -8.11 4.90
N LEU A 122 7.46 -8.78 4.67
CA LEU A 122 8.74 -8.39 5.26
C LEU A 122 9.18 -6.99 4.77
N LEU A 123 9.02 -6.71 3.47
CA LEU A 123 9.27 -5.36 2.92
C LEU A 123 8.39 -4.30 3.60
N PHE A 124 7.11 -4.60 3.82
CA PHE A 124 6.20 -3.71 4.53
C PHE A 124 6.62 -3.48 5.98
N GLU A 125 6.98 -4.54 6.69
CA GLU A 125 7.45 -4.46 8.09
C GLU A 125 8.77 -3.69 8.21
N THR A 126 9.67 -3.79 7.23
CA THR A 126 10.91 -2.99 7.18
C THR A 126 10.59 -1.50 7.13
N ILE A 127 9.67 -1.08 6.26
CA ILE A 127 9.26 0.34 6.20
C ILE A 127 8.57 0.77 7.49
N ARG A 128 7.71 -0.07 8.06
CA ARG A 128 7.07 0.21 9.35
C ARG A 128 8.11 0.40 10.47
N ALA A 129 9.06 -0.52 10.59
CA ALA A 129 10.13 -0.43 11.57
C ALA A 129 11.04 0.80 11.35
N PHE A 130 11.27 1.16 10.09
CA PHE A 130 11.97 2.38 9.73
C PHE A 130 11.22 3.63 10.21
N LEU A 131 9.93 3.74 9.92
CA LEU A 131 9.07 4.85 10.36
C LEU A 131 9.03 4.95 11.88
N ASP A 132 8.99 3.82 12.56
CA ASP A 132 8.98 3.74 14.03
C ASP A 132 10.29 4.25 14.63
N ARG A 133 11.43 3.75 14.19
CA ARG A 133 12.77 4.18 14.63
C ARG A 133 13.01 5.69 14.47
N HIS A 134 12.38 6.31 13.46
CA HIS A 134 12.52 7.75 13.19
C HIS A 134 11.37 8.60 13.77
N GLY A 135 10.60 8.04 14.72
CA GLY A 135 9.52 8.77 15.39
C GLY A 135 8.41 9.25 14.43
N LYS A 136 8.22 8.55 13.30
CA LYS A 136 7.13 8.84 12.34
C LYS A 136 5.86 8.05 12.64
N LEU A 137 5.92 7.06 13.52
CA LEU A 137 4.73 6.42 14.11
C LEU A 137 4.53 6.96 15.52
N MET A 138 3.36 7.53 15.75
CA MET A 138 2.97 8.06 17.06
C MET A 138 2.13 7.01 17.77
N HIS A 139 2.73 6.22 18.60
CA HIS A 139 2.05 5.15 19.35
C HIS A 139 0.78 5.60 20.10
N GLY A 140 -0.06 4.65 20.53
CA GLY A 140 -1.22 4.87 21.37
C GLY A 140 -2.55 5.05 20.64
N GLY A 141 -2.61 5.11 19.31
CA GLY A 141 -3.89 5.23 18.62
C GLY A 141 -3.90 4.77 17.18
N THR A 142 -4.91 3.99 16.81
CA THR A 142 -5.13 3.48 15.45
C THR A 142 -6.44 3.98 14.87
N ILE A 143 -6.43 4.33 13.58
CA ILE A 143 -7.64 4.52 12.78
C ILE A 143 -7.85 3.26 11.96
N VAL A 144 -9.02 2.65 12.07
CA VAL A 144 -9.40 1.49 11.25
C VAL A 144 -10.46 1.87 10.24
N ASP A 145 -10.28 1.42 9.02
CA ASP A 145 -11.27 1.57 7.94
C ASP A 145 -11.08 0.49 6.87
N ALA A 146 -12.07 0.31 6.01
CA ALA A 146 -12.03 -0.68 4.96
C ALA A 146 -12.63 -0.15 3.66
N THR A 147 -12.11 -0.67 2.56
CA THR A 147 -12.62 -0.31 1.23
C THR A 147 -12.76 -1.54 0.35
N ILE A 148 -13.76 -1.53 -0.53
CA ILE A 148 -13.97 -2.61 -1.49
C ILE A 148 -13.07 -2.38 -2.70
N ILE A 149 -12.40 -3.44 -3.13
CA ILE A 149 -11.67 -3.53 -4.39
C ILE A 149 -12.45 -4.48 -5.28
N GLU A 150 -12.89 -4.00 -6.43
CA GLU A 150 -13.74 -4.76 -7.34
C GLU A 150 -12.98 -5.90 -8.01
N ALA A 151 -13.61 -7.06 -8.13
CA ALA A 151 -13.10 -8.19 -8.90
C ALA A 151 -13.84 -8.34 -10.25
N PRO A 152 -13.18 -8.91 -11.27
CA PRO A 152 -13.84 -9.22 -12.53
C PRO A 152 -15.02 -10.16 -12.34
N THR A 153 -16.18 -9.78 -12.87
CA THR A 153 -17.40 -10.59 -12.83
C THR A 153 -17.53 -11.55 -14.00
N SER A 154 -16.61 -11.47 -14.96
CA SER A 154 -16.61 -12.29 -16.17
C SER A 154 -16.33 -13.77 -15.84
N THR A 155 -17.10 -14.65 -16.50
CA THR A 155 -16.91 -16.11 -16.48
C THR A 155 -16.23 -16.64 -17.75
N LYS A 156 -15.66 -15.73 -18.59
CA LYS A 156 -15.01 -16.07 -19.87
C LYS A 156 -13.56 -16.57 -19.67
N ASN A 157 -13.28 -17.26 -18.59
CA ASN A 157 -12.00 -17.92 -18.32
C ASN A 157 -12.10 -19.43 -18.61
N ALA A 158 -10.97 -20.14 -18.56
CA ALA A 158 -10.93 -21.58 -18.81
C ALA A 158 -11.85 -22.40 -17.90
N GLU A 159 -12.04 -21.95 -16.66
CA GLU A 159 -12.86 -22.61 -15.65
C GLU A 159 -14.32 -22.17 -15.68
N LYS A 160 -14.68 -21.20 -16.53
CA LYS A 160 -16.03 -20.63 -16.67
C LYS A 160 -16.66 -20.19 -15.34
N GLN A 161 -15.82 -19.77 -14.38
CA GLN A 161 -16.24 -19.39 -13.02
C GLN A 161 -15.61 -18.08 -12.61
N ARG A 162 -16.35 -17.31 -11.81
CA ARG A 162 -15.78 -16.18 -11.06
C ARG A 162 -14.76 -16.70 -10.05
N ASP A 163 -13.97 -15.80 -9.48
CA ASP A 163 -13.06 -16.15 -8.39
C ASP A 163 -13.89 -16.63 -7.18
N PRO A 164 -13.70 -17.88 -6.69
CA PRO A 164 -14.50 -18.43 -5.61
C PRO A 164 -14.22 -17.79 -4.25
N GLU A 165 -13.06 -17.15 -4.07
CA GLU A 165 -12.69 -16.48 -2.84
C GLU A 165 -13.24 -15.04 -2.78
N MET A 166 -13.75 -14.49 -3.90
CA MET A 166 -14.35 -13.17 -3.98
C MET A 166 -15.87 -13.26 -3.80
N HIS A 167 -16.44 -12.33 -3.03
CA HIS A 167 -17.87 -12.35 -2.74
C HIS A 167 -18.58 -11.03 -3.06
N GLN A 168 -19.91 -11.08 -3.11
CA GLN A 168 -20.74 -9.90 -3.31
C GLN A 168 -21.10 -9.26 -1.97
N VAL A 169 -21.10 -7.93 -1.97
CA VAL A 169 -21.62 -7.11 -0.87
C VAL A 169 -22.48 -5.98 -1.41
N LYS A 170 -23.54 -5.63 -0.70
CA LYS A 170 -24.37 -4.49 -1.05
C LYS A 170 -23.85 -3.23 -0.36
N LYS A 171 -23.52 -2.20 -1.15
CA LYS A 171 -23.14 -0.88 -0.66
C LYS A 171 -24.13 0.16 -1.18
N GLY A 172 -24.95 0.68 -0.28
CA GLY A 172 -26.09 1.51 -0.68
C GLY A 172 -27.09 0.73 -1.53
N SER A 173 -27.35 1.17 -2.76
CA SER A 173 -28.25 0.49 -3.73
C SER A 173 -27.51 -0.49 -4.65
N GLU A 174 -26.17 -0.47 -4.67
CA GLU A 174 -25.35 -1.23 -5.63
C GLU A 174 -24.75 -2.49 -5.04
N TRP A 175 -24.67 -3.55 -5.86
CA TRP A 175 -23.97 -4.77 -5.55
C TRP A 175 -22.55 -4.70 -6.11
N GLN A 176 -21.55 -4.86 -5.24
CA GLN A 176 -20.14 -4.91 -5.61
C GLN A 176 -19.61 -6.33 -5.38
N PHE A 177 -18.87 -6.87 -6.37
CA PHE A 177 -18.22 -8.18 -6.28
C PHE A 177 -16.71 -7.97 -6.18
N GLY A 178 -16.07 -8.56 -5.18
CA GLY A 178 -14.62 -8.40 -5.00
C GLY A 178 -14.14 -8.81 -3.62
N GLU A 179 -13.06 -8.15 -3.23
CA GLU A 179 -12.44 -8.26 -1.92
C GLU A 179 -12.62 -6.97 -1.12
N ARG A 180 -12.32 -7.05 0.15
CA ARG A 180 -12.26 -5.89 1.04
C ARG A 180 -10.84 -5.72 1.57
N LEU A 181 -10.27 -4.55 1.34
CA LEU A 181 -9.01 -4.12 1.88
C LEU A 181 -9.27 -3.37 3.18
N HIS A 182 -8.83 -3.93 4.29
CA HIS A 182 -8.85 -3.32 5.62
C HIS A 182 -7.49 -2.73 5.93
N ILE A 183 -7.45 -1.55 6.52
CA ILE A 183 -6.19 -0.91 6.92
C ILE A 183 -6.29 -0.36 8.34
N GLY A 184 -5.18 -0.48 9.07
CA GLY A 184 -4.91 0.22 10.30
C GLY A 184 -3.84 1.27 10.06
N VAL A 185 -4.15 2.52 10.37
CA VAL A 185 -3.20 3.63 10.21
C VAL A 185 -2.99 4.34 11.54
N ASP A 186 -1.81 4.88 11.76
CA ASP A 186 -1.45 5.65 12.93
C ASP A 186 -2.33 6.90 13.07
N ALA A 187 -2.98 7.08 14.21
CA ALA A 187 -3.91 8.19 14.45
C ALA A 187 -3.22 9.56 14.46
N GLY A 188 -1.94 9.62 14.81
CA GLY A 188 -1.13 10.84 14.82
C GLY A 188 -0.69 11.25 13.42
N THR A 189 -0.12 10.35 12.66
CA THR A 189 0.57 10.64 11.39
C THR A 189 -0.17 10.17 10.14
N GLY A 190 -0.98 9.11 10.24
CA GLY A 190 -1.69 8.52 9.10
C GLY A 190 -0.89 7.44 8.36
N TYR A 191 0.33 7.10 8.77
CA TYR A 191 1.09 6.00 8.17
C TYR A 191 0.41 4.66 8.42
N VAL A 192 0.43 3.81 7.40
CA VAL A 192 -0.14 2.46 7.45
C VAL A 192 0.77 1.54 8.26
N HIS A 193 0.21 0.88 9.27
CA HIS A 193 0.94 -0.10 10.09
C HIS A 193 0.36 -1.51 10.02
N SER A 194 -0.89 -1.66 9.58
CA SER A 194 -1.56 -2.96 9.44
C SER A 194 -2.42 -3.01 8.18
N MET A 195 -2.46 -4.14 7.52
CA MET A 195 -3.28 -4.37 6.33
C MET A 195 -3.80 -5.80 6.30
N GLU A 196 -5.08 -5.97 5.97
CA GLU A 196 -5.74 -7.25 5.81
C GLU A 196 -6.66 -7.25 4.59
N VAL A 197 -6.66 -8.36 3.85
CA VAL A 197 -7.55 -8.57 2.71
C VAL A 197 -8.49 -9.74 2.99
N THR A 198 -9.78 -9.49 2.83
CA THR A 198 -10.82 -10.50 3.02
C THR A 198 -11.80 -10.51 1.85
N ALA A 199 -12.66 -11.51 1.77
CA ALA A 199 -13.80 -11.46 0.87
C ALA A 199 -14.69 -10.25 1.19
N ALA A 200 -15.30 -9.62 0.18
CA ALA A 200 -16.05 -8.38 0.38
C ALA A 200 -17.25 -8.51 1.35
N ASN A 201 -17.79 -9.72 1.54
CA ASN A 201 -18.87 -10.01 2.47
C ASN A 201 -18.43 -10.20 3.93
N THR A 202 -17.12 -10.29 4.21
CA THR A 202 -16.59 -10.35 5.59
C THR A 202 -16.95 -9.06 6.33
N GLY A 203 -17.40 -9.19 7.57
CA GLY A 203 -17.75 -8.05 8.41
C GLY A 203 -16.53 -7.19 8.74
N GLU A 204 -16.64 -5.88 8.55
CA GLU A 204 -15.52 -4.97 8.84
C GLU A 204 -15.06 -5.05 10.29
N ARG A 205 -16.00 -5.24 11.21
CA ARG A 205 -15.74 -5.35 12.65
C ARG A 205 -14.99 -6.63 13.05
N ASP A 206 -15.11 -7.70 12.25
CA ASP A 206 -14.49 -9.00 12.51
C ASP A 206 -12.97 -8.96 12.34
N VAL A 207 -12.48 -8.02 11.51
CA VAL A 207 -11.08 -7.86 11.15
C VAL A 207 -10.34 -6.86 12.06
N VAL A 208 -11.07 -6.04 12.81
CA VAL A 208 -10.46 -4.98 13.66
C VAL A 208 -9.38 -5.49 14.61
N PRO A 209 -9.54 -6.65 15.30
CA PRO A 209 -8.49 -7.17 16.18
C PRO A 209 -7.13 -7.38 15.49
N LEU A 210 -7.13 -7.68 14.18
CA LEU A 210 -5.91 -7.89 13.39
C LEU A 210 -5.22 -6.57 12.97
N LEU A 211 -5.92 -5.45 13.10
CA LEU A 211 -5.42 -4.13 12.70
C LEU A 211 -4.88 -3.32 13.87
N ILE A 212 -5.20 -3.70 15.09
CA ILE A 212 -4.81 -2.99 16.32
C ILE A 212 -3.39 -3.41 16.73
N ARG A 213 -2.59 -2.44 17.15
CA ARG A 213 -1.25 -2.67 17.71
C ARG A 213 -1.32 -2.97 19.21
N PRO A 214 -0.32 -3.67 19.78
CA PRO A 214 -0.28 -3.98 21.22
C PRO A 214 -0.20 -2.75 22.14
N ASP A 215 0.21 -1.61 21.62
CA ASP A 215 0.38 -0.34 22.32
C ASP A 215 -0.75 0.66 22.06
N ASP A 216 -1.80 0.27 21.32
CA ASP A 216 -2.95 1.15 21.08
C ASP A 216 -3.85 1.28 22.30
N GLU A 217 -4.12 2.51 22.70
CA GLU A 217 -5.06 2.88 23.76
C GLU A 217 -6.40 3.36 23.20
N VAL A 218 -6.40 3.87 21.96
CA VAL A 218 -7.56 4.46 21.30
C VAL A 218 -7.70 3.96 19.87
N VAL A 219 -8.92 3.57 19.50
CA VAL A 219 -9.26 3.20 18.11
C VAL A 219 -10.33 4.13 17.56
N TYR A 220 -10.04 4.76 16.43
CA TYR A 220 -10.97 5.60 15.69
C TYR A 220 -11.56 4.81 14.51
N ALA A 221 -12.88 4.88 14.37
CA ALA A 221 -13.57 4.20 13.27
C ALA A 221 -14.83 4.97 12.83
N ASP A 222 -15.38 4.61 11.69
CA ASP A 222 -16.63 5.21 11.21
C ASP A 222 -17.85 4.68 11.98
N ALA A 223 -19.05 5.21 11.65
CA ALA A 223 -20.30 4.81 12.27
C ALA A 223 -20.72 3.34 11.96
N GLY A 224 -20.09 2.70 10.97
CA GLY A 224 -20.27 1.27 10.66
C GLY A 224 -19.73 0.36 11.75
N TYR A 225 -18.75 0.84 12.50
CA TYR A 225 -18.11 0.11 13.59
C TYR A 225 -18.78 0.31 14.97
N THR A 226 -19.91 1.00 15.03
CA THR A 226 -20.66 1.23 16.29
C THR A 226 -20.94 -0.10 16.99
N GLY A 227 -20.68 -0.16 18.31
CA GLY A 227 -20.88 -1.35 19.14
C GLY A 227 -19.69 -2.33 19.12
N LEU A 228 -18.56 -1.99 18.51
CA LEU A 228 -17.35 -2.80 18.47
C LEU A 228 -16.90 -3.20 19.89
N ALA A 229 -16.85 -2.26 20.84
CA ALA A 229 -16.45 -2.49 22.21
C ALA A 229 -17.30 -3.56 22.95
N LYS A 230 -18.53 -3.82 22.49
CA LYS A 230 -19.44 -4.78 23.13
C LYS A 230 -19.36 -6.19 22.57
N ARG A 231 -18.50 -6.42 21.60
CA ARG A 231 -18.40 -7.73 20.95
C ARG A 231 -17.70 -8.74 21.87
N PRO A 232 -18.14 -10.01 21.88
CA PRO A 232 -17.58 -11.04 22.76
C PRO A 232 -16.07 -11.23 22.57
N GLU A 233 -15.59 -11.23 21.33
CA GLU A 233 -14.17 -11.38 20.98
C GLU A 233 -13.31 -10.19 21.49
N ILE A 234 -13.85 -8.99 21.52
CA ILE A 234 -13.19 -7.80 22.08
C ILE A 234 -13.16 -7.89 23.61
N GLN A 235 -14.27 -8.27 24.21
CA GLN A 235 -14.39 -8.37 25.68
C GLN A 235 -13.56 -9.54 26.25
N ALA A 236 -13.31 -10.58 25.48
CA ALA A 236 -12.52 -11.74 25.89
C ALA A 236 -11.01 -11.46 25.87
N ASP A 237 -10.55 -10.47 25.12
CA ASP A 237 -9.15 -10.12 25.03
C ASP A 237 -8.78 -9.04 26.05
N ALA A 238 -7.74 -9.28 26.85
CA ALA A 238 -7.33 -8.41 27.95
C ALA A 238 -6.89 -7.01 27.50
N HIS A 239 -6.26 -6.91 26.32
CA HIS A 239 -5.82 -5.64 25.76
C HIS A 239 -6.97 -4.93 25.03
N LEU A 240 -7.65 -5.63 24.11
CA LEU A 240 -8.72 -5.04 23.31
C LEU A 240 -9.88 -4.52 24.16
N SER A 241 -10.18 -5.15 25.31
CA SER A 241 -11.25 -4.72 26.21
C SER A 241 -10.95 -3.40 26.93
N GLN A 242 -9.69 -3.00 27.02
CA GLN A 242 -9.25 -1.75 27.66
C GLN A 242 -9.17 -0.57 26.70
N ILE A 243 -9.24 -0.81 25.39
CA ILE A 243 -9.13 0.22 24.36
C ILE A 243 -10.37 1.11 24.35
N GLU A 244 -10.17 2.41 24.25
CA GLU A 244 -11.23 3.38 24.00
C GLU A 244 -11.63 3.39 22.51
N TYR A 245 -12.83 2.90 22.18
CA TYR A 245 -13.35 2.89 20.79
C TYR A 245 -14.13 4.17 20.48
N ARG A 246 -13.52 5.08 19.71
CA ARG A 246 -14.09 6.37 19.28
C ARG A 246 -14.74 6.26 17.92
N THR A 247 -15.96 5.74 17.86
CA THR A 247 -16.75 5.67 16.62
C THR A 247 -17.57 6.94 16.42
N ASN A 248 -17.76 7.35 15.14
CA ASN A 248 -18.68 8.42 14.81
C ASN A 248 -20.13 8.02 15.02
N THR A 249 -21.00 8.97 15.37
CA THR A 249 -22.44 8.73 15.49
C THR A 249 -23.15 8.89 14.15
N ARG A 250 -24.15 8.04 13.87
CA ARG A 250 -24.98 8.12 12.64
C ARG A 250 -25.99 9.27 12.70
N ASN A 251 -26.35 9.77 13.87
CA ASN A 251 -27.51 10.66 14.06
C ASN A 251 -27.16 12.14 13.89
N ARG A 252 -27.05 12.61 12.65
CA ARG A 252 -26.87 14.03 12.32
C ARG A 252 -28.16 14.86 12.43
N LEU A 253 -29.33 14.24 12.51
CA LEU A 253 -30.62 14.93 12.63
C LEU A 253 -30.79 15.69 13.95
N HIS A 254 -30.21 15.17 15.03
CA HIS A 254 -30.21 15.78 16.35
C HIS A 254 -29.55 17.17 16.37
N TRP A 255 -28.55 17.40 15.50
CA TRP A 255 -27.79 18.67 15.46
C TRP A 255 -28.53 19.83 14.81
N LYS A 256 -29.64 19.56 14.10
CA LYS A 256 -30.45 20.60 13.44
C LYS A 256 -31.45 21.30 14.34
N THR A 257 -31.70 20.76 15.53
CA THR A 257 -32.75 21.20 16.46
C THR A 257 -32.23 21.91 17.71
N GLN A 258 -30.92 22.09 17.86
CA GLN A 258 -30.33 22.74 19.03
C GLN A 258 -30.28 24.27 18.89
N ALA A 259 -30.49 24.97 20.02
CA ALA A 259 -30.42 26.41 20.14
C ALA A 259 -29.03 26.97 19.74
N PRO A 260 -28.91 28.24 19.32
CA PRO A 260 -27.64 28.85 19.00
C PRO A 260 -26.73 28.89 20.26
N GLY A 261 -25.64 28.11 20.22
CA GLY A 261 -24.64 27.99 21.28
C GLY A 261 -23.52 27.06 20.85
N PHE A 262 -22.44 26.99 21.66
CA PHE A 262 -21.35 26.04 21.38
C PHE A 262 -21.82 24.60 21.65
N ASP A 263 -21.84 23.78 20.61
CA ASP A 263 -22.27 22.38 20.66
C ASP A 263 -21.05 21.47 20.87
N TRP A 264 -20.88 20.99 22.09
CA TRP A 264 -19.80 20.08 22.47
C TRP A 264 -19.83 18.75 21.72
N ASP A 265 -21.02 18.16 21.53
CA ASP A 265 -21.16 16.90 20.83
C ASP A 265 -20.74 17.03 19.36
N ARG A 266 -21.13 18.12 18.73
CA ARG A 266 -20.70 18.44 17.36
C ARG A 266 -19.22 18.66 17.27
N SER A 267 -18.61 19.32 18.24
CA SER A 267 -17.17 19.55 18.30
C SER A 267 -16.40 18.24 18.43
N ILE A 268 -16.86 17.34 19.33
CA ILE A 268 -16.26 16.02 19.52
C ILE A 268 -16.36 15.19 18.23
N GLU A 269 -17.52 15.14 17.58
CA GLU A 269 -17.70 14.41 16.32
C GLU A 269 -16.86 15.00 15.18
N TYR A 270 -16.69 16.31 15.14
CA TYR A 270 -15.79 16.97 14.19
C TYR A 270 -14.33 16.55 14.43
N GLN A 271 -13.85 16.51 15.68
CA GLN A 271 -12.50 16.06 16.01
C GLN A 271 -12.28 14.59 15.62
N LYS A 272 -13.23 13.69 15.92
CA LYS A 272 -13.18 12.28 15.49
C LYS A 272 -13.05 12.18 13.96
N SER A 273 -13.89 12.93 13.22
CA SER A 273 -13.88 12.95 11.76
C SER A 273 -12.56 13.49 11.20
N ARG A 274 -11.98 14.52 11.84
CA ARG A 274 -10.69 15.08 11.46
C ARG A 274 -9.54 14.08 11.62
N VAL A 275 -9.51 13.34 12.73
CA VAL A 275 -8.52 12.27 12.92
C VAL A 275 -8.70 11.19 11.86
N ARG A 276 -9.94 10.72 11.68
CA ARG A 276 -10.28 9.65 10.75
C ARG A 276 -10.00 9.98 9.28
N SER A 277 -10.07 11.26 8.89
CA SER A 277 -9.81 11.67 7.50
C SER A 277 -8.42 11.27 6.97
N LYS A 278 -7.46 10.98 7.85
CA LYS A 278 -6.11 10.52 7.46
C LYS A 278 -6.14 9.19 6.72
N VAL A 279 -7.04 8.28 7.09
CA VAL A 279 -7.17 6.98 6.40
C VAL A 279 -7.70 7.15 4.97
N GLU A 280 -8.53 8.15 4.73
CA GLU A 280 -9.07 8.45 3.40
C GLU A 280 -7.95 8.88 2.44
N TYR A 281 -6.91 9.55 2.95
CA TYR A 281 -5.74 9.90 2.16
C TYR A 281 -4.94 8.68 1.71
N VAL A 282 -4.79 7.68 2.57
CA VAL A 282 -4.17 6.40 2.17
C VAL A 282 -4.97 5.71 1.07
N PHE A 283 -6.29 5.65 1.20
CA PHE A 283 -7.13 5.08 0.14
C PHE A 283 -7.07 5.89 -1.17
N LEU A 284 -6.92 7.20 -1.09
CA LEU A 284 -6.69 8.04 -2.27
C LEU A 284 -5.38 7.63 -2.97
N ILE A 285 -4.29 7.46 -2.22
CA ILE A 285 -2.99 7.03 -2.77
C ILE A 285 -3.16 5.67 -3.45
N ILE A 286 -3.67 4.67 -2.74
CA ILE A 286 -3.77 3.29 -3.24
C ILE A 286 -4.73 3.21 -4.45
N LYS A 287 -5.93 3.78 -4.33
CA LYS A 287 -6.97 3.64 -5.37
C LYS A 287 -6.81 4.59 -6.54
N ARG A 288 -6.31 5.79 -6.32
CA ARG A 288 -6.32 6.85 -7.32
C ARG A 288 -4.94 7.11 -7.90
N LEU A 289 -3.91 7.18 -7.07
CA LEU A 289 -2.56 7.41 -7.56
C LEU A 289 -1.94 6.12 -8.10
N PHE A 290 -2.05 5.00 -7.37
CA PHE A 290 -1.55 3.69 -7.83
C PHE A 290 -2.59 2.89 -8.62
N GLY A 291 -3.80 3.41 -8.80
CA GLY A 291 -4.84 2.85 -9.67
C GLY A 291 -5.45 1.52 -9.19
N TYR A 292 -5.23 1.10 -7.95
CA TYR A 292 -5.74 -0.16 -7.41
C TYR A 292 -7.23 -0.07 -7.06
N ARG A 293 -8.09 -0.04 -8.09
CA ARG A 293 -9.57 -0.08 -7.95
C ARG A 293 -10.14 -1.45 -8.24
N LYS A 294 -9.39 -2.27 -8.99
CA LYS A 294 -9.74 -3.65 -9.34
C LYS A 294 -8.61 -4.58 -8.95
N VAL A 295 -8.97 -5.76 -8.48
CA VAL A 295 -8.01 -6.81 -8.15
C VAL A 295 -7.20 -7.21 -9.39
N ARG A 296 -5.90 -7.43 -9.20
CA ARG A 296 -5.01 -7.87 -10.28
C ARG A 296 -4.89 -9.38 -10.34
N TYR A 297 -5.03 -10.04 -9.22
CA TYR A 297 -4.72 -11.45 -9.09
C TYR A 297 -5.94 -12.23 -8.64
N ARG A 298 -5.99 -13.50 -8.98
CA ARG A 298 -7.01 -14.43 -8.52
C ARG A 298 -6.59 -14.99 -7.15
N GLY A 299 -7.55 -15.02 -6.23
CA GLY A 299 -7.38 -15.49 -4.86
C GLY A 299 -6.94 -14.43 -3.85
N LEU A 300 -7.39 -14.57 -2.59
CA LEU A 300 -7.13 -13.58 -1.53
C LEU A 300 -5.65 -13.51 -1.14
N VAL A 301 -4.95 -14.64 -1.09
CA VAL A 301 -3.53 -14.68 -0.69
C VAL A 301 -2.65 -13.80 -1.57
N LYS A 302 -2.83 -13.83 -2.90
CA LYS A 302 -2.04 -13.02 -3.82
C LYS A 302 -2.38 -11.53 -3.71
N ASN A 303 -3.64 -11.21 -3.46
CA ASN A 303 -4.07 -9.83 -3.24
C ASN A 303 -3.64 -9.31 -1.87
N GLN A 304 -3.59 -10.15 -0.83
CA GLN A 304 -2.98 -9.82 0.46
C GLN A 304 -1.49 -9.45 0.29
N THR A 305 -0.74 -10.26 -0.45
CA THR A 305 0.67 -9.99 -0.77
C THR A 305 0.83 -8.68 -1.55
N HIS A 306 -0.10 -8.41 -2.47
CA HIS A 306 -0.14 -7.15 -3.22
C HIS A 306 -0.51 -5.96 -2.32
N ALA A 307 -1.41 -6.14 -1.36
CA ALA A 307 -1.76 -5.09 -0.42
C ALA A 307 -0.54 -4.63 0.39
N PHE A 308 0.32 -5.54 0.87
CA PHE A 308 1.53 -5.18 1.61
C PHE A 308 2.49 -4.30 0.79
N ILE A 309 2.73 -4.62 -0.49
CA ILE A 309 3.58 -3.75 -1.32
C ILE A 309 2.92 -2.40 -1.59
N LEU A 310 1.61 -2.34 -1.77
CA LEU A 310 0.88 -1.07 -1.92
C LEU A 310 0.94 -0.23 -0.64
N GLY A 311 0.86 -0.86 0.54
CA GLY A 311 1.04 -0.20 1.84
C GLY A 311 2.45 0.36 2.01
N SER A 312 3.48 -0.43 1.65
CA SER A 312 4.88 0.05 1.61
C SER A 312 5.02 1.27 0.71
N CYS A 313 4.50 1.18 -0.51
CA CYS A 313 4.52 2.27 -1.49
C CYS A 313 3.77 3.51 -1.00
N ALA A 314 2.63 3.35 -0.30
CA ALA A 314 1.87 4.46 0.25
C ALA A 314 2.66 5.17 1.37
N ASN A 315 3.27 4.40 2.27
CA ASN A 315 4.11 4.95 3.33
C ASN A 315 5.33 5.70 2.78
N LEU A 316 6.04 5.12 1.81
CA LEU A 316 7.16 5.78 1.14
C LEU A 316 6.73 7.06 0.42
N PHE A 317 5.57 7.05 -0.25
CA PHE A 317 5.01 8.24 -0.90
C PHE A 317 4.71 9.35 0.11
N MET A 318 4.10 9.01 1.24
CA MET A 318 3.79 9.97 2.32
C MET A 318 5.07 10.51 2.96
N LEU A 319 6.07 9.65 3.16
CA LEU A 319 7.38 10.04 3.68
C LEU A 319 8.07 11.05 2.75
N ALA A 320 8.10 10.76 1.46
CA ALA A 320 8.62 11.65 0.43
C ALA A 320 7.95 13.04 0.43
N GLN A 321 6.62 13.07 0.61
CA GLN A 321 5.88 14.33 0.69
C GLN A 321 6.16 15.15 1.96
N SER A 322 6.60 14.50 3.04
CA SER A 322 6.99 15.20 4.27
C SER A 322 8.33 15.93 4.15
N GLY A 323 8.99 15.88 2.99
CA GLY A 323 10.30 16.49 2.73
C GLY A 323 11.47 15.75 3.39
N TRP A 324 11.24 14.50 3.85
CA TRP A 324 12.26 13.71 4.51
C TRP A 324 13.05 12.88 3.48
N CYS A 325 14.40 12.94 3.55
CA CYS A 325 15.31 12.11 2.77
C CYS A 325 16.11 11.20 3.70
N MET A 326 16.51 10.01 3.23
CA MET A 326 17.28 9.03 4.03
C MET A 326 18.60 9.57 4.58
N GLY A 327 19.10 10.68 4.05
CA GLY A 327 20.32 11.36 4.54
C GLY A 327 20.13 12.20 5.81
N ASP A 328 18.89 12.47 6.22
CA ASP A 328 18.60 13.37 7.36
C ASP A 328 18.71 12.70 8.74
N GLY A 329 19.08 11.43 8.80
CA GLY A 329 19.05 10.60 10.02
C GLY A 329 20.37 9.95 10.41
N LEU A 330 21.51 10.42 9.91
CA LEU A 330 22.85 9.90 10.23
C LEU A 330 23.72 10.90 11.02
N ASP A 331 23.13 11.74 11.86
CA ASP A 331 23.86 12.51 12.88
C ASP A 331 23.56 11.99 14.28
#